data_d1004e0ead0862ed2f8403ca23defaa9
#
_entry.id   d1004e0ead0862ed2f8403ca23defaa9
#
_cell.length_a   1.000
_cell.length_b   1.000
_cell.length_c   1.000
_cell.angle_alpha   90.00
_cell.angle_beta   90.00
_cell.angle_gamma   90.00
#
_symmetry.space_group_name_H-M   'P 1'
#
loop_
_entity.id
_entity.type
_entity.pdbx_description
1 polymer ?
#
loop_
_entity_poly.entity_id
_entity_poly.type
_entity_poly.pdbx_seq_one_letter_code
_entity_poly.pdbx_strand_id
1 'polypeptide(L)'
;MNYSDIFKSSLNKLKIEGRYRHFNEIERKAGKHPNAFWISDSKKNDIIVWCSNDYLGMSQNKLVINSMINSVKKMGTGSGGTRNISGNSNAIVQLENELADFHLKEKAVVFSSGYVANESTISTLLNLLKDAVVFSDEKNHASIISGIKKSKAINEIFKHNDLNH
;
A
#
# COMPACT_ATOMS: atom_id res chain seq x y z
N MET A 1 5.48 33.89 -13.86
CA MET A 1 4.99 33.17 -12.65
C MET A 1 6.19 32.45 -12.03
N ASN A 2 6.52 32.72 -10.77
CA ASN A 2 7.66 32.07 -10.11
C ASN A 2 7.18 30.81 -9.37
N TYR A 3 7.39 29.64 -9.96
CA TYR A 3 7.00 28.36 -9.38
C TYR A 3 7.66 28.08 -8.01
N SER A 4 8.90 28.55 -7.82
CA SER A 4 9.60 28.37 -6.54
C SER A 4 8.86 29.04 -5.38
N ASP A 5 8.30 30.21 -5.59
CA ASP A 5 7.55 30.94 -4.55
C ASP A 5 6.22 30.27 -4.24
N ILE A 6 5.54 29.73 -5.27
CA ILE A 6 4.31 28.96 -5.10
C ILE A 6 4.57 27.72 -4.24
N PHE A 7 5.62 26.95 -4.56
CA PHE A 7 5.96 25.74 -3.81
C PHE A 7 6.40 26.05 -2.38
N LYS A 8 7.23 27.08 -2.17
CA LYS A 8 7.64 27.51 -0.83
C LYS A 8 6.45 27.95 0.02
N SER A 9 5.52 28.72 -0.56
CA SER A 9 4.30 29.15 0.13
C SER A 9 3.45 27.94 0.55
N SER A 10 3.24 26.98 -0.36
CA SER A 10 2.47 25.76 -0.08
C SER A 10 3.12 24.91 1.02
N LEU A 11 4.45 24.74 0.99
CA LEU A 11 5.18 24.02 2.03
C LEU A 11 5.10 24.74 3.39
N ASN A 12 5.21 26.07 3.42
CA ASN A 12 5.09 26.84 4.64
C ASN A 12 3.69 26.71 5.24
N LYS A 13 2.65 26.73 4.41
CA LYS A 13 1.27 26.48 4.86
C LYS A 13 1.14 25.13 5.56
N LEU A 14 1.67 24.06 4.95
CA LEU A 14 1.65 22.72 5.56
C LEU A 14 2.40 22.66 6.90
N LYS A 15 3.52 23.40 7.02
CA LYS A 15 4.28 23.48 8.29
C LYS A 15 3.50 24.21 9.38
N ILE A 16 2.87 25.34 9.05
CA ILE A 16 2.05 26.12 9.98
C ILE A 16 0.84 25.31 10.45
N GLU A 17 0.21 24.55 9.56
CA GLU A 17 -0.93 23.68 9.88
C GLU A 17 -0.53 22.40 10.62
N GLY A 18 0.75 22.14 10.91
CA GLY A 18 1.24 20.90 11.53
C GLY A 18 1.06 19.65 10.66
N ARG A 19 0.84 19.82 9.36
CA ARG A 19 0.59 18.74 8.39
C ARG A 19 1.81 18.33 7.59
N TYR A 20 2.94 19.01 7.78
CA TYR A 20 4.19 18.66 7.12
C TYR A 20 4.74 17.37 7.71
N ARG A 21 4.90 16.35 6.87
CA ARG A 21 5.40 15.02 7.29
C ARG A 21 6.90 14.93 7.06
N HIS A 22 7.61 14.46 8.08
CA HIS A 22 9.01 14.07 7.99
C HIS A 22 9.10 12.57 7.74
N PHE A 23 9.96 12.17 6.82
CA PHE A 23 10.26 10.76 6.57
C PHE A 23 11.51 10.38 7.37
N ASN A 24 11.32 9.52 8.36
CA ASN A 24 12.43 9.01 9.15
C ASN A 24 13.18 7.94 8.38
N GLU A 25 14.51 8.02 8.35
CA GLU A 25 15.36 7.00 7.77
C GLU A 25 15.55 5.86 8.77
N ILE A 26 15.01 4.68 8.45
CA ILE A 26 15.02 3.51 9.33
C ILE A 26 15.80 2.37 8.67
N GLU A 27 16.84 1.87 9.35
CA GLU A 27 17.57 0.68 8.95
C GLU A 27 17.14 -0.49 9.86
N ARG A 28 16.44 -1.46 9.28
CA ARG A 28 15.99 -2.66 10.01
C ARG A 28 17.16 -3.58 10.33
N LYS A 29 17.12 -4.23 11.49
CA LYS A 29 18.09 -5.25 11.90
C LYS A 29 17.53 -6.64 11.59
N ALA A 30 18.07 -7.33 10.58
CA ALA A 30 17.64 -8.67 10.23
C ALA A 30 17.76 -9.62 11.43
N GLY A 31 16.68 -10.38 11.70
CA GLY A 31 16.60 -11.30 12.84
C GLY A 31 16.47 -10.66 14.21
N LYS A 32 16.32 -9.33 14.30
CA LYS A 32 16.16 -8.59 15.58
C LYS A 32 14.91 -7.71 15.63
N HIS A 33 13.90 -8.03 14.80
CA HIS A 33 12.62 -7.33 14.86
C HIS A 33 12.02 -7.38 16.29
N PRO A 34 11.49 -6.26 16.85
CA PRO A 34 11.22 -4.97 16.23
C PRO A 34 12.37 -3.93 16.34
N ASN A 35 13.58 -4.34 16.71
CA ASN A 35 14.70 -3.41 16.83
C ASN A 35 15.21 -2.94 15.47
N ALA A 36 15.53 -1.65 15.38
CA ALA A 36 16.04 -0.99 14.19
C ALA A 36 17.01 0.13 14.57
N PHE A 37 17.64 0.73 13.58
CA PHE A 37 18.35 1.99 13.73
C PHE A 37 17.51 3.13 13.10
N TRP A 38 17.43 4.24 13.80
CA TRP A 38 17.04 5.51 13.23
C TRP A 38 18.29 6.29 12.86
N ILE A 39 18.40 6.68 11.60
CA ILE A 39 19.51 7.44 11.08
C ILE A 39 19.12 8.91 11.06
N SER A 40 19.84 9.73 11.85
CA SER A 40 19.66 11.17 11.90
C SER A 40 21.02 11.83 12.04
N ASP A 41 21.28 12.88 11.24
CA ASP A 41 22.56 13.61 11.23
C ASP A 41 23.78 12.70 11.12
N SER A 42 23.69 11.69 10.24
CA SER A 42 24.73 10.65 10.03
C SER A 42 25.02 9.78 11.27
N LYS A 43 24.17 9.83 12.30
CA LYS A 43 24.27 8.97 13.49
C LYS A 43 23.22 7.88 13.45
N LYS A 44 23.61 6.68 13.91
CA LYS A 44 22.71 5.54 14.11
C LYS A 44 22.27 5.49 15.57
N ASN A 45 20.98 5.64 15.80
CA ASN A 45 20.37 5.54 17.13
C ASN A 45 19.53 4.26 17.21
N ASP A 46 19.70 3.49 18.26
CA ASP A 46 18.88 2.30 18.50
C ASP A 46 17.45 2.70 18.82
N ILE A 47 16.51 2.06 18.14
CA ILE A 47 15.08 2.27 18.35
C ILE A 47 14.30 0.96 18.31
N ILE A 48 13.08 1.01 18.85
CA ILE A 48 12.08 -0.06 18.73
C ILE A 48 10.94 0.47 17.84
N VAL A 49 10.65 -0.26 16.76
CA VAL A 49 9.58 0.09 15.81
C VAL A 49 8.25 -0.47 16.31
N TRP A 50 7.35 0.40 16.78
CA TRP A 50 6.02 0.05 17.24
C TRP A 50 4.96 0.08 16.14
N CYS A 51 5.19 0.84 15.07
CA CYS A 51 4.26 1.02 13.95
C CYS A 51 4.77 0.25 12.72
N SER A 52 4.48 -1.03 12.65
CA SER A 52 4.86 -1.88 11.52
C SER A 52 3.66 -2.67 11.01
N ASN A 53 3.57 -2.87 9.70
CA ASN A 53 2.59 -3.79 9.08
C ASN A 53 3.08 -5.24 9.07
N ASP A 54 4.30 -5.50 9.52
CA ASP A 54 4.90 -6.83 9.62
C ASP A 54 4.50 -7.50 10.96
N TYR A 55 3.19 -7.64 11.17
CA TYR A 55 2.61 -8.08 12.46
C TYR A 55 3.12 -9.45 12.91
N LEU A 56 3.36 -10.35 11.98
CA LEU A 56 3.82 -11.72 12.26
C LEU A 56 5.35 -11.88 12.12
N GLY A 57 6.07 -10.80 11.80
CA GLY A 57 7.52 -10.85 11.57
C GLY A 57 7.94 -11.70 10.37
N MET A 58 7.05 -11.90 9.40
CA MET A 58 7.32 -12.76 8.24
C MET A 58 8.46 -12.23 7.38
N SER A 59 8.69 -10.91 7.36
CA SER A 59 9.85 -10.33 6.67
C SER A 59 11.21 -10.82 7.22
N GLN A 60 11.21 -11.39 8.44
CA GLN A 60 12.39 -11.91 9.13
C GLN A 60 12.43 -13.45 9.18
N ASN A 61 11.40 -14.11 8.66
CA ASN A 61 11.32 -15.57 8.65
C ASN A 61 12.36 -16.14 7.67
N LYS A 62 13.18 -17.08 8.16
CA LYS A 62 14.28 -17.66 7.37
C LYS A 62 13.77 -18.38 6.11
N LEU A 63 12.63 -19.03 6.17
CA LEU A 63 12.04 -19.72 5.00
C LEU A 63 11.65 -18.71 3.92
N VAL A 64 11.01 -17.60 4.32
CA VAL A 64 10.61 -16.53 3.41
C VAL A 64 11.84 -15.86 2.78
N ILE A 65 12.85 -15.53 3.59
CA ILE A 65 14.12 -14.95 3.11
C ILE A 65 14.80 -15.88 2.11
N ASN A 66 14.93 -17.17 2.44
CA ASN A 66 15.58 -18.15 1.55
C ASN A 66 14.79 -18.34 0.25
N SER A 67 13.47 -18.37 0.31
CA SER A 67 12.62 -18.43 -0.88
C SER A 67 12.83 -17.23 -1.79
N MET A 68 12.91 -16.02 -1.22
CA MET A 68 13.21 -14.80 -1.98
C MET A 68 14.60 -14.87 -2.63
N ILE A 69 15.64 -15.29 -1.89
CA ILE A 69 17.00 -15.45 -2.42
C ILE A 69 17.01 -16.43 -3.60
N ASN A 70 16.34 -17.58 -3.46
CA ASN A 70 16.25 -18.58 -4.51
C ASN A 70 15.51 -18.07 -5.74
N SER A 71 14.44 -17.33 -5.55
CA SER A 71 13.69 -16.70 -6.65
C SER A 71 14.54 -15.67 -7.40
N VAL A 72 15.28 -14.83 -6.69
CA VAL A 72 16.20 -13.86 -7.28
C VAL A 72 17.31 -14.56 -8.07
N LYS A 73 17.91 -15.62 -7.56
CA LYS A 73 18.92 -16.41 -8.27
C LYS A 73 18.37 -17.05 -9.55
N LYS A 74 17.11 -17.46 -9.57
CA LYS A 74 16.46 -18.15 -10.69
C LYS A 74 15.95 -17.19 -11.76
N MET A 75 15.40 -16.06 -11.38
CA MET A 75 14.64 -15.18 -12.29
C MET A 75 15.16 -13.74 -12.35
N GLY A 76 16.14 -13.36 -11.53
CA GLY A 76 16.59 -11.98 -11.39
C GLY A 76 15.67 -11.14 -10.51
N THR A 77 15.88 -9.81 -10.49
CA THR A 77 15.23 -8.87 -9.55
C THR A 77 14.10 -8.04 -10.15
N GLY A 78 13.88 -8.11 -11.45
CA GLY A 78 12.90 -7.26 -12.14
C GLY A 78 11.85 -8.06 -12.90
N SER A 79 10.69 -7.43 -13.10
CA SER A 79 9.60 -8.01 -13.89
C SER A 79 9.85 -7.97 -15.42
N GLY A 80 10.74 -7.11 -15.86
CA GLY A 80 11.05 -6.92 -17.29
C GLY A 80 9.97 -6.18 -18.11
N GLY A 81 8.82 -5.87 -17.51
CA GLY A 81 7.73 -5.18 -18.18
C GLY A 81 6.43 -5.16 -17.40
N THR A 82 5.37 -4.65 -18.02
CA THR A 82 4.02 -4.72 -17.48
C THR A 82 3.45 -6.13 -17.65
N ARG A 83 2.44 -6.49 -16.83
CA ARG A 83 1.84 -7.83 -16.83
C ARG A 83 1.27 -8.26 -18.18
N ASN A 84 0.69 -7.34 -18.92
CA ASN A 84 0.08 -7.60 -20.23
C ASN A 84 1.09 -7.72 -21.38
N ILE A 85 2.38 -7.49 -21.14
CA ILE A 85 3.45 -7.65 -22.15
C ILE A 85 4.37 -8.81 -21.77
N SER A 86 5.25 -8.61 -20.80
CA SER A 86 6.28 -9.61 -20.41
C SER A 86 6.46 -9.76 -18.90
N GLY A 87 5.79 -8.91 -18.10
CA GLY A 87 5.96 -8.85 -16.64
C GLY A 87 5.05 -9.78 -15.82
N ASN A 88 4.25 -10.63 -16.47
CA ASN A 88 3.41 -11.63 -15.77
C ASN A 88 4.23 -12.87 -15.44
N SER A 89 5.07 -12.78 -14.41
CA SER A 89 5.99 -13.86 -14.03
C SER A 89 5.24 -15.08 -13.49
N ASN A 90 5.85 -16.26 -13.64
CA ASN A 90 5.33 -17.49 -13.09
C ASN A 90 5.09 -17.42 -11.57
N ALA A 91 5.94 -16.72 -10.82
CA ALA A 91 5.78 -16.55 -9.38
C ALA A 91 4.49 -15.78 -9.02
N ILE A 92 4.12 -14.75 -9.79
CA ILE A 92 2.87 -14.01 -9.58
C ILE A 92 1.68 -14.93 -9.88
N VAL A 93 1.72 -15.67 -10.99
CA VAL A 93 0.63 -16.60 -11.37
C VAL A 93 0.43 -17.68 -10.33
N GLN A 94 1.50 -18.27 -9.83
CA GLN A 94 1.43 -19.26 -8.74
C GLN A 94 0.82 -18.67 -7.48
N LEU A 95 1.27 -17.48 -7.06
CA LEU A 95 0.72 -16.79 -5.89
C LEU A 95 -0.78 -16.52 -6.05
N GLU A 96 -1.21 -16.04 -7.23
CA GLU A 96 -2.62 -15.78 -7.49
C GLU A 96 -3.47 -17.07 -7.41
N ASN A 97 -2.98 -18.18 -7.94
CA ASN A 97 -3.67 -19.48 -7.84
C ASN A 97 -3.74 -19.95 -6.38
N GLU A 98 -2.64 -19.92 -5.63
CA GLU A 98 -2.63 -20.30 -4.22
C GLU A 98 -3.56 -19.41 -3.36
N LEU A 99 -3.59 -18.11 -3.61
CA LEU A 99 -4.52 -17.22 -2.92
C LEU A 99 -5.98 -17.49 -3.28
N ALA A 100 -6.28 -17.77 -4.53
CA ALA A 100 -7.62 -18.15 -4.96
C ALA A 100 -8.09 -19.44 -4.26
N ASP A 101 -7.25 -20.47 -4.26
CA ASP A 101 -7.53 -21.74 -3.60
C ASP A 101 -7.71 -21.55 -2.08
N PHE A 102 -6.79 -20.83 -1.43
CA PHE A 102 -6.86 -20.55 0.01
C PHE A 102 -8.14 -19.82 0.42
N HIS A 103 -8.61 -18.89 -0.39
CA HIS A 103 -9.82 -18.13 -0.13
C HIS A 103 -11.09 -18.73 -0.73
N LEU A 104 -10.99 -19.92 -1.34
CA LEU A 104 -12.10 -20.60 -2.02
C LEU A 104 -12.79 -19.68 -3.05
N LYS A 105 -11.99 -19.00 -3.86
CA LYS A 105 -12.43 -18.11 -4.95
C LYS A 105 -11.95 -18.62 -6.29
N GLU A 106 -12.67 -18.25 -7.35
CA GLU A 106 -12.32 -18.65 -8.72
C GLU A 106 -10.98 -18.08 -9.18
N LYS A 107 -10.69 -16.85 -8.78
CA LYS A 107 -9.47 -16.10 -9.15
C LYS A 107 -9.05 -15.13 -8.05
N ALA A 108 -7.75 -14.84 -8.04
CA ALA A 108 -7.15 -13.75 -7.28
C ALA A 108 -6.31 -12.88 -8.21
N VAL A 109 -6.13 -11.62 -7.87
CA VAL A 109 -5.31 -10.68 -8.62
C VAL A 109 -4.39 -9.94 -7.66
N VAL A 110 -3.09 -9.98 -7.93
CA VAL A 110 -2.05 -9.26 -7.18
C VAL A 110 -1.81 -7.89 -7.79
N PHE A 111 -1.80 -6.86 -6.96
CA PHE A 111 -1.48 -5.48 -7.32
C PHE A 111 -0.15 -5.05 -6.72
N SER A 112 0.42 -3.95 -7.23
CA SER A 112 1.70 -3.40 -6.75
C SER A 112 1.63 -2.85 -5.32
N SER A 113 0.44 -2.54 -4.83
CA SER A 113 0.20 -2.12 -3.45
C SER A 113 -1.27 -2.30 -3.06
N GLY A 114 -1.57 -2.34 -1.75
CA GLY A 114 -2.93 -2.34 -1.24
C GLY A 114 -3.71 -1.08 -1.61
N TYR A 115 -3.02 0.06 -1.73
CA TYR A 115 -3.63 1.29 -2.21
C TYR A 115 -4.19 1.13 -3.63
N VAL A 116 -3.36 0.65 -4.55
CA VAL A 116 -3.76 0.42 -5.95
C VAL A 116 -4.84 -0.67 -6.04
N ALA A 117 -4.74 -1.73 -5.21
CA ALA A 117 -5.76 -2.77 -5.16
C ALA A 117 -7.14 -2.19 -4.83
N ASN A 118 -7.25 -1.41 -3.76
CA ASN A 118 -8.51 -0.78 -3.36
C ASN A 118 -9.00 0.21 -4.41
N GLU A 119 -8.14 1.13 -4.84
CA GLU A 119 -8.52 2.18 -5.78
C GLU A 119 -8.99 1.61 -7.12
N SER A 120 -8.22 0.69 -7.72
CA SER A 120 -8.52 0.11 -9.02
C SER A 120 -9.74 -0.80 -8.98
N THR A 121 -9.85 -1.65 -7.97
CA THR A 121 -10.97 -2.59 -7.84
C THR A 121 -12.28 -1.84 -7.62
N ILE A 122 -12.32 -0.92 -6.65
CA ILE A 122 -13.52 -0.16 -6.33
C ILE A 122 -13.98 0.68 -7.54
N SER A 123 -13.06 1.43 -8.16
CA SER A 123 -13.41 2.28 -9.29
C SER A 123 -13.88 1.46 -10.50
N THR A 124 -13.24 0.32 -10.77
CA THR A 124 -13.62 -0.53 -11.90
C THR A 124 -14.98 -1.17 -11.70
N LEU A 125 -15.23 -1.78 -10.55
CA LEU A 125 -16.50 -2.42 -10.23
C LEU A 125 -17.66 -1.44 -10.25
N LEU A 126 -17.50 -0.29 -9.59
CA LEU A 126 -18.54 0.73 -9.52
C LEU A 126 -18.84 1.37 -10.89
N ASN A 127 -17.88 1.45 -11.80
CA ASN A 127 -18.13 1.92 -13.17
C ASN A 127 -18.82 0.88 -14.05
N LEU A 128 -18.73 -0.41 -13.72
CA LEU A 128 -19.44 -1.49 -14.42
C LEU A 128 -20.87 -1.64 -13.94
N LEU A 129 -21.13 -1.35 -12.67
CA LEU A 129 -22.46 -1.48 -12.06
C LEU A 129 -23.26 -0.20 -12.32
N LYS A 130 -24.33 -0.32 -13.11
CA LYS A 130 -25.26 0.77 -13.34
C LYS A 130 -25.99 1.11 -12.03
N ASP A 131 -26.21 2.40 -11.80
CA ASP A 131 -26.99 2.93 -10.67
C ASP A 131 -26.47 2.46 -9.29
N ALA A 132 -25.18 2.18 -9.18
CA ALA A 132 -24.55 1.81 -7.92
C ALA A 132 -24.59 2.96 -6.93
N VAL A 133 -24.99 2.66 -5.68
CA VAL A 133 -24.89 3.56 -4.54
C VAL A 133 -23.86 3.00 -3.56
N VAL A 134 -22.95 3.84 -3.10
CA VAL A 134 -21.90 3.47 -2.15
C VAL A 134 -22.13 4.16 -0.83
N PHE A 135 -22.27 3.40 0.23
CA PHE A 135 -22.24 3.91 1.59
C PHE A 135 -20.81 3.83 2.12
N SER A 136 -20.21 4.97 2.43
CA SER A 136 -18.80 5.09 2.82
C SER A 136 -18.67 5.73 4.19
N ASP A 137 -17.93 5.08 5.08
CA ASP A 137 -17.55 5.68 6.36
C ASP A 137 -16.69 6.94 6.14
N GLU A 138 -16.94 8.01 6.90
CA GLU A 138 -16.20 9.29 6.79
C GLU A 138 -14.70 9.14 7.06
N LYS A 139 -14.27 8.08 7.80
CA LYS A 139 -12.89 7.79 8.14
C LYS A 139 -12.27 6.66 7.31
N ASN A 140 -12.90 6.29 6.21
CA ASN A 140 -12.33 5.29 5.31
C ASN A 140 -10.90 5.68 4.86
N HIS A 141 -10.10 4.66 4.62
CA HIS A 141 -8.75 4.84 4.09
C HIS A 141 -8.76 5.61 2.76
N ALA A 142 -7.76 6.45 2.54
CA ALA A 142 -7.64 7.29 1.35
C ALA A 142 -7.76 6.53 0.02
N SER A 143 -7.32 5.28 -0.04
CA SER A 143 -7.43 4.44 -1.24
C SER A 143 -8.88 4.07 -1.59
N ILE A 144 -9.72 3.84 -0.57
CA ILE A 144 -11.16 3.56 -0.75
C ILE A 144 -11.84 4.82 -1.25
N ILE A 145 -11.60 5.95 -0.58
CA ILE A 145 -12.13 7.26 -1.00
C ILE A 145 -11.72 7.59 -2.43
N SER A 146 -10.45 7.33 -2.80
CA SER A 146 -9.96 7.56 -4.16
C SER A 146 -10.66 6.68 -5.20
N GLY A 147 -10.85 5.40 -4.88
CA GLY A 147 -11.58 4.46 -5.75
C GLY A 147 -13.03 4.89 -6.00
N ILE A 148 -13.75 5.31 -4.94
CA ILE A 148 -15.12 5.81 -5.05
C ILE A 148 -15.14 7.10 -5.88
N LYS A 149 -14.27 8.06 -5.61
CA LYS A 149 -14.20 9.33 -6.37
C LYS A 149 -13.90 9.16 -7.87
N LYS A 150 -13.17 8.11 -8.23
CA LYS A 150 -12.88 7.76 -9.63
C LYS A 150 -14.04 7.04 -10.32
N SER A 151 -15.04 6.63 -9.59
CA SER A 151 -16.27 6.04 -10.13
C SER A 151 -17.33 7.10 -10.41
N LYS A 152 -18.40 6.68 -11.10
CA LYS A 152 -19.60 7.48 -11.33
C LYS A 152 -20.74 7.16 -10.34
N ALA A 153 -20.47 6.31 -9.35
CA ALA A 153 -21.45 5.89 -8.37
C ALA A 153 -21.88 7.03 -7.45
N ILE A 154 -23.13 7.00 -7.01
CA ILE A 154 -23.63 7.89 -5.97
C ILE A 154 -22.92 7.50 -4.67
N ASN A 155 -22.37 8.50 -3.97
CA ASN A 155 -21.65 8.28 -2.74
C ASN A 155 -22.33 8.96 -1.55
N GLU A 156 -22.80 8.15 -0.61
CA GLU A 156 -23.39 8.58 0.65
C GLU A 156 -22.37 8.33 1.77
N ILE A 157 -21.98 9.41 2.46
CA ILE A 157 -20.98 9.34 3.53
C ILE A 157 -21.68 9.35 4.87
N PHE A 158 -21.44 8.32 5.69
CA PHE A 158 -21.97 8.25 7.06
C PHE A 158 -20.89 8.51 8.11
N LYS A 159 -21.34 8.99 9.29
CA LYS A 159 -20.44 9.27 10.40
C LYS A 159 -19.88 7.99 11.01
N HIS A 160 -18.60 8.04 11.37
CA HIS A 160 -17.90 6.89 11.93
C HIS A 160 -18.56 6.37 13.21
N ASN A 161 -18.90 5.07 13.21
CA ASN A 161 -19.56 4.38 14.33
C ASN A 161 -20.89 5.01 14.78
N ASP A 162 -21.57 5.76 13.93
CA ASP A 162 -22.88 6.32 14.23
C ASP A 162 -23.99 5.48 13.58
N LEU A 163 -24.70 4.69 14.39
CA LEU A 163 -25.78 3.81 13.90
C LEU A 163 -27.07 4.56 13.58
N ASN A 164 -27.18 5.84 13.93
CA ASN A 164 -28.36 6.66 13.72
C ASN A 164 -28.22 7.62 12.53
N HIS A 165 -27.04 7.67 11.92
CA HIS A 165 -26.76 8.43 10.72
C HIS A 165 -26.94 7.57 9.49
#